data_f52c64832196d208c4454478b90850b4
#
_entry.id   f52c64832196d208c4454478b90850b4
#
_cell.length_a   1.000
_cell.length_b   1.000
_cell.length_c   1.000
_cell.angle_alpha   90.00
_cell.angle_beta   90.00
_cell.angle_gamma   90.00
#
_symmetry.space_group_name_H-M   'P 1'
#
loop_
_entity.id
_entity.type
_entity.pdbx_description
1 polymer ?
#
loop_
_entity_poly.entity_id
_entity_poly.type
_entity_poly.pdbx_seq_one_letter_code
_entity_poly.pdbx_strand_id
1 'polypeptide(L)'
;MAELGQEVVHLVWGKKPGSQGLGDTIFCRWAQGFVFSESESTALEQFEGGPCAVIAPVQAFLLKKLFSWEKSAWRQCQEEEQKNLLCHTLTEILEMACSDHSESYCLATWQKRKTAEESASISESPAESSHQEEQPSALAVEELGFERFHALIHKQSFTSFPDFKEAVWNHFSVWTNKFGVLLFLYSVILTKGIENIKNEIEDSTEPLIDPVYGHGSQSLINLLLTGHAVSNVWDGDRECSGMKLLGIHKQATVGFLTLMESLRYCKVGSYLKSPKFPIWILGSETHLTVFFAKDLALVAPEAPSEQARRVFQTYDPEDNGFIPDTLLEDVMKALDLVSDPEYVNLMKTKLDPEGLGIILLGPFLQEFFPEQVMYVEGTAVIMGFEDPMLQTDDTPIKRCLQTKWPYVELLWTTDRSPSLN
;
A
#
# COMPACT_ATOMS: atom_id res chain seq x y z
N MET A 1 -10.10 -8.13 30.14
CA MET A 1 -9.67 -7.38 28.94
C MET A 1 -8.63 -6.37 29.39
N ALA A 2 -7.48 -6.28 28.72
CA ALA A 2 -6.42 -5.32 29.04
C ALA A 2 -6.68 -4.00 28.30
N GLU A 3 -6.35 -2.86 28.94
CA GLU A 3 -6.42 -1.54 28.29
C GLU A 3 -5.35 -1.41 27.21
N LEU A 4 -5.57 -0.52 26.23
CA LEU A 4 -4.57 -0.17 25.23
C LEU A 4 -3.40 0.55 25.93
N GLY A 5 -2.18 0.00 25.81
CA GLY A 5 -1.00 0.60 26.42
C GLY A 5 -0.64 1.94 25.78
N GLN A 6 -0.10 2.89 26.56
CA GLN A 6 0.39 4.18 26.06
C GLN A 6 1.46 4.03 24.95
N GLU A 7 2.21 2.94 24.96
CA GLU A 7 3.24 2.66 23.94
C GLU A 7 2.68 2.51 22.53
N VAL A 8 1.47 1.90 22.36
CA VAL A 8 0.79 1.82 21.07
C VAL A 8 0.42 3.21 20.58
N VAL A 9 -0.13 4.03 21.47
CA VAL A 9 -0.51 5.41 21.16
C VAL A 9 0.71 6.23 20.75
N HIS A 10 1.83 6.07 21.48
CA HIS A 10 3.07 6.77 21.13
C HIS A 10 3.68 6.30 19.81
N LEU A 11 3.59 5.00 19.50
CA LEU A 11 4.07 4.46 18.22
C LEU A 11 3.26 5.03 17.04
N VAL A 12 1.96 5.19 17.22
CA VAL A 12 1.07 5.65 16.15
C VAL A 12 1.10 7.17 15.99
N TRP A 13 1.04 7.92 17.10
CA TRP A 13 0.79 9.38 17.10
C TRP A 13 1.98 10.22 17.60
N GLY A 14 3.04 9.59 18.12
CA GLY A 14 4.14 10.29 18.77
C GLY A 14 3.89 10.61 20.24
N LYS A 15 4.91 11.16 20.89
CA LYS A 15 4.91 11.38 22.36
C LYS A 15 3.99 12.51 22.87
N LYS A 16 3.55 13.40 21.97
CA LYS A 16 2.71 14.57 22.33
C LYS A 16 1.65 14.86 21.26
N PRO A 17 0.70 13.96 21.05
CA PRO A 17 -0.27 14.11 19.97
C PRO A 17 -1.23 15.31 20.11
N GLY A 18 -1.34 15.94 21.29
CA GLY A 18 -2.33 16.99 21.55
C GLY A 18 -1.79 18.38 21.87
N SER A 19 -0.45 18.61 21.86
CA SER A 19 0.14 19.83 22.44
C SER A 19 -0.10 21.16 21.67
N GLN A 20 -0.72 21.11 20.47
CA GLN A 20 -0.98 22.32 19.65
C GLN A 20 -2.36 22.35 18.95
N GLY A 21 -3.35 21.56 19.36
CA GLY A 21 -4.65 21.50 18.70
C GLY A 21 -4.67 20.79 17.33
N LEU A 22 -3.52 20.56 16.72
CA LEU A 22 -3.37 19.82 15.46
C LEU A 22 -3.67 18.34 15.63
N GLY A 23 -3.34 17.76 16.79
CA GLY A 23 -3.57 16.35 17.09
C GLY A 23 -5.05 15.94 17.03
N ASP A 24 -5.93 16.76 17.56
CA ASP A 24 -7.37 16.52 17.49
C ASP A 24 -7.89 16.61 16.04
N THR A 25 -7.39 17.56 15.25
CA THR A 25 -7.76 17.71 13.84
C THR A 25 -7.32 16.49 13.01
N ILE A 26 -6.07 16.01 13.21
CA ILE A 26 -5.55 14.81 12.53
C ILE A 26 -6.34 13.58 12.97
N PHE A 27 -6.57 13.42 14.28
CA PHE A 27 -7.36 12.33 14.82
C PHE A 27 -8.78 12.30 14.23
N CYS A 28 -9.46 13.44 14.11
CA CYS A 28 -10.78 13.53 13.50
C CYS A 28 -10.80 13.08 12.05
N ARG A 29 -9.74 13.39 11.27
CA ARG A 29 -9.61 12.91 9.88
C ARG A 29 -9.45 11.39 9.78
N TRP A 30 -8.79 10.77 10.76
CA TRP A 30 -8.63 9.32 10.83
C TRP A 30 -9.85 8.59 11.42
N ALA A 31 -10.75 9.33 12.06
CA ALA A 31 -11.93 8.79 12.73
C ALA A 31 -13.04 8.47 11.72
N GLN A 32 -12.85 7.43 10.92
CA GLN A 32 -13.87 6.90 10.01
C GLN A 32 -13.92 5.38 10.03
N GLY A 33 -15.02 4.79 9.54
CA GLY A 33 -15.18 3.37 9.29
C GLY A 33 -14.83 2.98 7.85
N PHE A 34 -14.84 1.67 7.60
CA PHE A 34 -14.79 1.14 6.24
C PHE A 34 -16.19 1.21 5.63
N VAL A 35 -16.45 2.22 4.85
CA VAL A 35 -17.76 2.50 4.24
C VAL A 35 -17.68 2.18 2.76
N PHE A 36 -18.58 1.32 2.28
CA PHE A 36 -18.70 1.04 0.86
C PHE A 36 -19.44 2.17 0.14
N SER A 37 -19.00 2.49 -1.07
CA SER A 37 -19.60 3.53 -1.88
C SER A 37 -20.99 3.13 -2.38
N GLU A 38 -21.92 4.08 -2.37
CA GLU A 38 -23.24 3.88 -2.95
C GLU A 38 -23.19 3.76 -4.48
N SER A 39 -22.23 4.43 -5.11
CA SER A 39 -22.06 4.42 -6.57
C SER A 39 -21.28 3.22 -7.10
N GLU A 40 -20.40 2.64 -6.29
CA GLU A 40 -19.59 1.47 -6.61
C GLU A 40 -19.49 0.55 -5.38
N SER A 41 -20.40 -0.42 -5.30
CA SER A 41 -20.58 -1.25 -4.11
C SER A 41 -19.38 -2.13 -3.71
N THR A 42 -18.31 -2.12 -4.48
CA THR A 42 -17.03 -2.81 -4.19
C THR A 42 -15.90 -1.86 -3.82
N ALA A 43 -16.16 -0.56 -3.80
CA ALA A 43 -15.20 0.47 -3.44
C ALA A 43 -15.42 0.99 -2.02
N LEU A 44 -14.34 1.18 -1.28
CA LEU A 44 -14.35 1.85 0.02
C LEU A 44 -14.15 3.35 -0.16
N GLU A 45 -14.96 4.14 0.51
CA GLU A 45 -14.87 5.60 0.50
C GLU A 45 -13.90 6.12 1.56
N GLN A 46 -13.23 7.21 1.22
CA GLN A 46 -12.44 8.00 2.15
C GLN A 46 -13.01 9.41 2.20
N PHE A 47 -13.37 9.87 3.39
CA PHE A 47 -14.05 11.16 3.56
C PHE A 47 -13.06 12.31 3.82
N GLU A 48 -11.91 12.01 4.44
CA GLU A 48 -10.90 12.99 4.82
C GLU A 48 -9.48 12.49 4.50
N GLY A 49 -8.52 13.40 4.31
CA GLY A 49 -7.14 13.05 4.05
C GLY A 49 -6.44 12.43 5.27
N GLY A 50 -5.62 11.40 5.08
CA GLY A 50 -4.84 10.71 6.12
C GLY A 50 -5.01 9.19 6.10
N PRO A 51 -6.21 8.64 6.32
CA PRO A 51 -6.41 7.20 6.46
C PRO A 51 -6.24 6.38 5.17
N CYS A 52 -5.91 7.00 4.03
CA CYS A 52 -5.57 6.28 2.79
C CYS A 52 -4.49 5.22 3.01
N ALA A 53 -3.55 5.45 3.92
CA ALA A 53 -2.52 4.48 4.27
C ALA A 53 -3.06 3.16 4.83
N VAL A 54 -4.31 3.13 5.29
CA VAL A 54 -5.02 1.94 5.74
C VAL A 54 -6.10 1.52 4.74
N ILE A 55 -6.89 2.47 4.24
CA ILE A 55 -8.02 2.18 3.36
C ILE A 55 -7.55 1.64 2.01
N ALA A 56 -6.48 2.18 1.41
CA ALA A 56 -6.00 1.70 0.12
C ALA A 56 -5.45 0.26 0.18
N PRO A 57 -4.63 -0.16 1.16
CA PRO A 57 -4.29 -1.58 1.36
C PRO A 57 -5.53 -2.47 1.53
N VAL A 58 -6.48 -2.08 2.37
CA VAL A 58 -7.71 -2.88 2.57
C VAL A 58 -8.49 -2.98 1.26
N GLN A 59 -8.65 -1.90 0.50
CA GLN A 59 -9.29 -1.91 -0.83
C GLN A 59 -8.56 -2.84 -1.80
N ALA A 60 -7.24 -2.83 -1.81
CA ALA A 60 -6.45 -3.67 -2.71
C ALA A 60 -6.61 -5.17 -2.39
N PHE A 61 -6.58 -5.55 -1.12
CA PHE A 61 -6.85 -6.94 -0.70
C PHE A 61 -8.31 -7.36 -0.91
N LEU A 62 -9.26 -6.43 -0.79
CA LEU A 62 -10.66 -6.66 -1.12
C LEU A 62 -10.83 -6.97 -2.61
N LEU A 63 -10.21 -6.20 -3.50
CA LEU A 63 -10.19 -6.45 -4.93
C LEU A 63 -9.58 -7.83 -5.26
N LYS A 64 -8.50 -8.21 -4.57
CA LYS A 64 -7.92 -9.55 -4.71
C LYS A 64 -8.97 -10.66 -4.46
N LYS A 65 -9.80 -10.51 -3.44
CA LYS A 65 -10.89 -11.46 -3.16
C LYS A 65 -11.91 -11.50 -4.31
N LEU A 66 -12.26 -10.34 -4.84
CA LEU A 66 -13.18 -10.23 -5.98
C LEU A 66 -12.66 -10.90 -7.24
N PHE A 67 -11.36 -10.92 -7.50
CA PHE A 67 -10.77 -11.64 -8.63
C PHE A 67 -10.95 -13.16 -8.57
N SER A 68 -11.14 -13.72 -7.38
CA SER A 68 -11.46 -15.14 -7.22
C SER A 68 -12.93 -15.46 -7.47
N TRP A 69 -13.77 -14.46 -7.67
CA TRP A 69 -15.19 -14.64 -7.94
C TRP A 69 -15.44 -14.80 -9.44
N GLU A 70 -16.04 -15.91 -9.84
CA GLU A 70 -16.44 -16.16 -11.23
C GLU A 70 -17.69 -15.34 -11.67
N LYS A 71 -18.09 -14.35 -10.87
CA LYS A 71 -19.26 -13.51 -11.17
C LYS A 71 -18.94 -12.50 -12.26
N SER A 72 -19.73 -12.49 -13.33
CA SER A 72 -19.68 -11.43 -14.36
C SER A 72 -20.03 -10.04 -13.82
N ALA A 73 -20.85 -9.96 -12.77
CA ALA A 73 -21.31 -8.72 -12.13
C ALA A 73 -20.62 -8.46 -10.77
N TRP A 74 -19.30 -8.62 -10.70
CA TRP A 74 -18.51 -8.45 -9.47
C TRP A 74 -18.62 -7.04 -8.85
N ARG A 75 -18.98 -6.03 -9.64
CA ARG A 75 -19.21 -4.65 -9.17
C ARG A 75 -20.53 -4.46 -8.43
N GLN A 76 -21.44 -5.45 -8.47
CA GLN A 76 -22.74 -5.39 -7.79
C GLN A 76 -22.71 -6.30 -6.57
N CYS A 77 -22.21 -5.79 -5.45
CA CYS A 77 -22.17 -6.48 -4.17
C CYS A 77 -23.38 -6.12 -3.31
N GLN A 78 -24.03 -7.14 -2.75
CA GLN A 78 -25.05 -6.96 -1.71
C GLN A 78 -24.38 -6.78 -0.34
N GLU A 79 -25.10 -6.24 0.64
CA GLU A 79 -24.58 -5.98 2.00
C GLU A 79 -23.93 -7.21 2.65
N GLU A 80 -24.50 -8.39 2.51
CA GLU A 80 -23.93 -9.62 3.07
C GLU A 80 -22.63 -10.02 2.34
N GLU A 81 -22.52 -9.77 1.04
CA GLU A 81 -21.31 -9.97 0.27
C GLU A 81 -20.23 -8.96 0.66
N GLN A 82 -20.61 -7.70 0.89
CA GLN A 82 -19.70 -6.65 1.39
C GLN A 82 -19.16 -6.99 2.78
N LYS A 83 -20.02 -7.47 3.68
CA LYS A 83 -19.62 -7.95 5.00
C LYS A 83 -18.63 -9.11 4.89
N ASN A 84 -18.92 -10.07 4.02
CA ASN A 84 -18.05 -11.22 3.77
C ASN A 84 -16.68 -10.77 3.24
N LEU A 85 -16.67 -9.91 2.22
CA LEU A 85 -15.45 -9.36 1.63
C LEU A 85 -14.61 -8.60 2.65
N LEU A 86 -15.23 -7.68 3.38
CA LEU A 86 -14.51 -6.86 4.36
C LEU A 86 -13.92 -7.73 5.48
N CYS A 87 -14.72 -8.55 6.14
CA CYS A 87 -14.26 -9.38 7.25
C CYS A 87 -13.14 -10.35 6.85
N HIS A 88 -13.25 -10.99 5.67
CA HIS A 88 -12.19 -11.85 5.15
C HIS A 88 -10.92 -11.06 4.80
N THR A 89 -11.06 -9.85 4.26
CA THR A 89 -9.93 -8.97 3.94
C THR A 89 -9.20 -8.53 5.20
N LEU A 90 -9.92 -8.05 6.21
CA LEU A 90 -9.34 -7.64 7.48
C LEU A 90 -8.64 -8.82 8.18
N THR A 91 -9.27 -10.01 8.16
CA THR A 91 -8.67 -11.23 8.72
C THR A 91 -7.36 -11.59 8.02
N GLU A 92 -7.29 -11.51 6.68
CA GLU A 92 -6.08 -11.84 5.93
C GLU A 92 -4.92 -10.88 6.23
N ILE A 93 -5.19 -9.58 6.33
CA ILE A 93 -4.16 -8.59 6.68
C ILE A 93 -3.66 -8.81 8.12
N LEU A 94 -4.56 -9.12 9.05
CA LEU A 94 -4.20 -9.44 10.44
C LEU A 94 -3.40 -10.75 10.55
N GLU A 95 -3.76 -11.78 9.78
CA GLU A 95 -3.00 -13.03 9.68
C GLU A 95 -1.60 -12.79 9.13
N MET A 96 -1.48 -11.97 8.09
CA MET A 96 -0.19 -11.61 7.50
C MET A 96 0.69 -10.80 8.48
N ALA A 97 0.09 -9.94 9.31
CA ALA A 97 0.80 -9.18 10.33
C ALA A 97 1.25 -10.05 11.52
N CYS A 98 0.60 -11.21 11.75
CA CYS A 98 1.00 -12.14 12.80
C CYS A 98 2.39 -12.68 12.46
N SER A 99 3.36 -12.43 13.34
CA SER A 99 4.72 -12.95 13.16
C SER A 99 4.78 -14.43 13.49
N ASP A 100 5.70 -15.17 12.84
CA ASP A 100 5.94 -16.59 13.07
C ASP A 100 6.25 -16.94 14.56
N HIS A 101 6.55 -15.92 15.37
CA HIS A 101 6.88 -16.06 16.79
C HIS A 101 5.74 -15.60 17.72
N SER A 102 4.64 -15.04 17.20
CA SER A 102 3.49 -14.59 17.97
C SER A 102 2.34 -15.57 17.76
N GLU A 103 2.07 -16.40 18.77
CA GLU A 103 0.97 -17.37 18.72
C GLU A 103 -0.39 -16.72 19.04
N SER A 104 -0.50 -15.39 18.99
CA SER A 104 -1.73 -14.70 19.39
C SER A 104 -2.10 -13.58 18.42
N TYR A 105 -3.37 -13.59 18.02
CA TYR A 105 -4.02 -12.49 17.30
C TYR A 105 -4.65 -11.53 18.30
N CYS A 106 -4.67 -10.25 17.96
CA CYS A 106 -5.23 -9.23 18.84
C CYS A 106 -6.25 -8.36 18.12
N LEU A 107 -7.40 -8.12 18.74
CA LEU A 107 -8.37 -7.13 18.31
C LEU A 107 -8.41 -5.96 19.31
N ALA A 108 -8.34 -4.76 18.78
CA ALA A 108 -8.69 -3.54 19.48
C ALA A 108 -10.17 -3.28 19.28
N THR A 109 -10.91 -3.21 20.37
CA THR A 109 -12.35 -2.92 20.36
C THR A 109 -12.63 -1.87 21.41
N TRP A 110 -13.75 -1.19 21.32
CA TRP A 110 -14.18 -0.32 22.39
C TRP A 110 -15.51 -0.78 22.98
N GLN A 111 -15.66 -0.66 24.29
CA GLN A 111 -16.88 -1.00 25.00
C GLN A 111 -17.30 0.18 25.86
N LYS A 112 -18.61 0.45 25.88
CA LYS A 112 -19.16 1.37 26.84
C LYS A 112 -18.90 0.80 28.24
N ARG A 113 -18.19 1.52 29.13
CA ARG A 113 -18.07 1.12 30.53
C ARG A 113 -19.50 1.03 31.09
N LYS A 114 -19.91 -0.17 31.56
CA LYS A 114 -21.10 -0.28 32.41
C LYS A 114 -20.82 0.57 33.64
N THR A 115 -21.61 1.61 33.85
CA THR A 115 -21.55 2.42 35.06
C THR A 115 -21.87 1.51 36.26
N ALA A 116 -21.18 1.70 37.38
CA ALA A 116 -21.33 0.87 38.59
C ALA A 116 -22.76 0.83 39.14
N GLU A 117 -23.66 1.68 38.64
CA GLU A 117 -25.07 1.71 39.00
C GLU A 117 -25.91 0.59 38.36
N GLU A 118 -25.48 0.00 37.24
CA GLU A 118 -26.18 -1.14 36.61
C GLU A 118 -25.90 -2.48 37.29
N SER A 119 -24.89 -2.57 38.15
CA SER A 119 -24.56 -3.79 38.90
C SER A 119 -25.24 -3.93 40.28
N ALA A 120 -26.02 -2.94 40.70
CA ALA A 120 -26.65 -2.93 42.04
C ALA A 120 -28.16 -3.30 42.04
N SER A 121 -28.77 -3.59 40.88
CA SER A 121 -30.21 -3.89 40.78
C SER A 121 -30.47 -5.34 40.32
N ILE A 122 -30.01 -6.34 41.07
CA ILE A 122 -30.52 -7.68 40.98
C ILE A 122 -30.96 -8.13 42.39
N SER A 123 -32.17 -7.71 42.78
CA SER A 123 -33.01 -8.41 43.71
C SER A 123 -34.47 -8.08 43.47
N GLU A 124 -35.19 -9.13 43.08
CA GLU A 124 -36.62 -9.38 43.26
C GLU A 124 -37.68 -8.82 42.30
N SER A 125 -38.21 -9.74 41.50
CA SER A 125 -39.58 -10.10 41.21
C SER A 125 -40.34 -9.46 40.01
N PRO A 126 -41.29 -10.19 39.37
CA PRO A 126 -41.61 -10.04 37.96
C PRO A 126 -42.85 -9.18 37.77
N ALA A 127 -42.77 -8.28 36.78
CA ALA A 127 -43.99 -7.73 36.14
C ALA A 127 -43.65 -7.42 34.68
N GLU A 128 -44.47 -7.97 33.81
CA GLU A 128 -44.51 -7.74 32.39
C GLU A 128 -44.56 -6.25 32.03
N SER A 129 -43.58 -5.79 31.25
CA SER A 129 -43.78 -4.62 30.39
C SER A 129 -42.77 -4.65 29.25
N SER A 130 -43.29 -4.57 28.06
CA SER A 130 -42.61 -4.40 26.80
C SER A 130 -41.58 -3.27 26.88
N HIS A 131 -40.28 -3.58 26.96
CA HIS A 131 -39.21 -2.60 26.76
C HIS A 131 -38.58 -2.78 25.41
N GLN A 132 -38.81 -1.81 24.54
CA GLN A 132 -37.98 -1.49 23.41
C GLN A 132 -36.55 -1.34 23.96
N GLU A 133 -35.62 -2.15 23.43
CA GLU A 133 -34.19 -1.92 23.63
C GLU A 133 -33.86 -0.58 22.97
N GLU A 134 -33.67 0.45 23.79
CA GLU A 134 -33.07 1.70 23.36
C GLU A 134 -31.62 1.40 22.92
N GLN A 135 -31.41 1.38 21.61
CA GLN A 135 -30.06 1.46 21.06
C GLN A 135 -29.38 2.71 21.60
N PRO A 136 -28.13 2.65 22.12
CA PRO A 136 -27.42 3.81 22.60
C PRO A 136 -27.35 4.83 21.44
N SER A 137 -27.82 6.04 21.71
CA SER A 137 -27.94 7.11 20.71
C SER A 137 -26.60 7.31 19.99
N ALA A 138 -26.61 7.27 18.66
CA ALA A 138 -25.46 7.52 17.79
C ALA A 138 -24.72 8.84 18.15
N LEU A 139 -25.41 9.81 18.71
CA LEU A 139 -24.89 11.10 19.18
C LEU A 139 -23.76 11.02 20.22
N ALA A 140 -23.70 9.96 21.06
CA ALA A 140 -22.67 9.84 22.09
C ALA A 140 -21.30 9.37 21.55
N VAL A 141 -21.24 8.79 20.34
CA VAL A 141 -20.01 8.29 19.69
C VAL A 141 -19.35 9.38 18.84
N GLU A 142 -20.12 10.29 18.31
CA GLU A 142 -19.63 11.35 17.40
C GLU A 142 -18.77 12.41 18.10
N GLU A 143 -18.86 12.55 19.42
CA GLU A 143 -18.16 13.56 20.22
C GLU A 143 -16.93 13.06 20.97
N LEU A 144 -16.45 11.81 20.70
CA LEU A 144 -15.26 11.29 21.37
C LEU A 144 -13.99 11.95 20.81
N GLY A 145 -13.37 12.81 21.61
CA GLY A 145 -12.04 13.34 21.33
C GLY A 145 -10.94 12.28 21.57
N PHE A 146 -9.71 12.62 21.21
CA PHE A 146 -8.54 11.75 21.24
C PHE A 146 -8.36 10.99 22.56
N GLU A 147 -8.26 11.70 23.68
CA GLU A 147 -7.98 11.11 25.00
C GLU A 147 -9.09 10.14 25.43
N ARG A 148 -10.36 10.56 25.25
CA ARG A 148 -11.49 9.76 25.65
C ARG A 148 -11.64 8.48 24.82
N PHE A 149 -11.38 8.58 23.51
CA PHE A 149 -11.39 7.42 22.63
C PHE A 149 -10.38 6.38 23.09
N HIS A 150 -9.11 6.79 23.30
CA HIS A 150 -8.04 5.87 23.70
C HIS A 150 -8.27 5.24 25.08
N ALA A 151 -8.90 5.96 26.01
CA ALA A 151 -9.27 5.44 27.32
C ALA A 151 -10.36 4.34 27.27
N LEU A 152 -11.12 4.24 26.18
CA LEU A 152 -12.19 3.26 25.99
C LEU A 152 -11.78 2.03 25.20
N ILE A 153 -10.57 2.01 24.64
CA ILE A 153 -10.09 0.89 23.84
C ILE A 153 -9.67 -0.27 24.75
N HIS A 154 -10.10 -1.46 24.40
CA HIS A 154 -9.74 -2.71 25.04
C HIS A 154 -9.08 -3.65 24.06
N LYS A 155 -8.06 -4.36 24.54
CA LYS A 155 -7.39 -5.42 23.81
C LYS A 155 -8.05 -6.76 24.11
N GLN A 156 -8.39 -7.51 23.07
CA GLN A 156 -8.83 -8.89 23.13
C GLN A 156 -7.83 -9.77 22.37
N SER A 157 -7.31 -10.81 23.03
CA SER A 157 -6.32 -11.71 22.45
C SER A 157 -6.91 -13.08 22.17
N PHE A 158 -6.48 -13.70 21.08
CA PHE A 158 -6.93 -15.01 20.60
C PHE A 158 -5.71 -15.87 20.30
N THR A 159 -5.73 -17.11 20.73
CA THR A 159 -4.74 -18.14 20.39
C THR A 159 -5.25 -19.08 19.31
N SER A 160 -6.56 -19.11 19.07
CA SER A 160 -7.23 -19.92 18.04
C SER A 160 -7.57 -19.03 16.86
N PHE A 161 -7.07 -19.38 15.67
CA PHE A 161 -7.40 -18.65 14.45
C PHE A 161 -8.90 -18.71 14.07
N PRO A 162 -9.60 -19.85 14.21
CA PRO A 162 -11.05 -19.91 14.02
C PRO A 162 -11.82 -18.93 14.91
N ASP A 163 -11.51 -18.89 16.22
CA ASP A 163 -12.18 -17.99 17.17
C ASP A 163 -11.90 -16.53 16.87
N PHE A 164 -10.65 -16.23 16.45
CA PHE A 164 -10.26 -14.90 15.99
C PHE A 164 -11.05 -14.47 14.73
N LYS A 165 -11.16 -15.35 13.74
CA LYS A 165 -11.93 -15.09 12.52
C LYS A 165 -13.42 -14.84 12.81
N GLU A 166 -14.00 -15.63 13.71
CA GLU A 166 -15.37 -15.43 14.17
C GLU A 166 -15.52 -14.09 14.91
N ALA A 167 -14.54 -13.71 15.73
CA ALA A 167 -14.56 -12.42 16.40
C ALA A 167 -14.48 -11.25 15.41
N VAL A 168 -13.63 -11.31 14.36
CA VAL A 168 -13.60 -10.29 13.31
C VAL A 168 -14.95 -10.17 12.63
N TRP A 169 -15.60 -11.28 12.32
CA TRP A 169 -16.93 -11.33 11.71
C TRP A 169 -18.02 -10.71 12.60
N ASN A 170 -18.00 -11.04 13.88
CA ASN A 170 -18.97 -10.53 14.85
C ASN A 170 -18.81 -9.05 15.16
N HIS A 171 -17.62 -8.49 14.85
CA HIS A 171 -17.33 -7.06 15.00
C HIS A 171 -17.54 -6.24 13.71
N PHE A 172 -18.29 -6.75 12.72
CA PHE A 172 -18.51 -6.05 11.46
C PHE A 172 -19.01 -4.60 11.65
N SER A 173 -19.99 -4.40 12.54
CA SER A 173 -20.50 -3.07 12.87
C SER A 173 -19.45 -2.13 13.49
N VAL A 174 -18.43 -2.68 14.16
CA VAL A 174 -17.31 -1.90 14.69
C VAL A 174 -16.42 -1.41 13.56
N TRP A 175 -16.13 -2.28 12.58
CA TRP A 175 -15.29 -1.92 11.43
C TRP A 175 -15.92 -0.87 10.52
N THR A 176 -17.23 -0.86 10.37
CA THR A 176 -17.97 0.07 9.53
C THR A 176 -18.35 1.37 10.24
N ASN A 177 -18.23 1.44 11.56
CA ASN A 177 -18.51 2.64 12.36
C ASN A 177 -17.31 3.62 12.39
N LYS A 178 -17.57 4.82 12.86
CA LYS A 178 -16.67 6.01 12.86
C LYS A 178 -15.20 5.74 13.22
N PHE A 179 -14.87 4.81 14.08
CA PHE A 179 -13.50 4.52 14.49
C PHE A 179 -12.96 3.20 13.94
N GLY A 180 -13.66 2.56 13.01
CA GLY A 180 -13.33 1.24 12.49
C GLY A 180 -11.93 1.15 11.90
N VAL A 181 -11.49 2.17 11.15
CA VAL A 181 -10.16 2.24 10.55
C VAL A 181 -9.07 2.28 11.62
N LEU A 182 -9.24 3.10 12.66
CA LEU A 182 -8.29 3.19 13.77
C LEU A 182 -8.25 1.91 14.61
N LEU A 183 -9.39 1.32 14.91
CA LEU A 183 -9.46 0.06 15.66
C LEU A 183 -8.82 -1.09 14.90
N PHE A 184 -9.00 -1.12 13.58
CA PHE A 184 -8.31 -2.08 12.72
C PHE A 184 -6.79 -1.85 12.73
N LEU A 185 -6.34 -0.61 12.57
CA LEU A 185 -4.92 -0.26 12.65
C LEU A 185 -4.31 -0.72 13.98
N TYR A 186 -4.95 -0.43 15.10
CA TYR A 186 -4.48 -0.90 16.40
C TYR A 186 -4.48 -2.42 16.52
N SER A 187 -5.46 -3.10 15.94
CA SER A 187 -5.49 -4.56 15.89
C SER A 187 -4.29 -5.13 15.12
N VAL A 188 -3.92 -4.53 14.00
CA VAL A 188 -2.73 -4.92 13.21
C VAL A 188 -1.44 -4.71 14.03
N ILE A 189 -1.29 -3.54 14.66
CA ILE A 189 -0.10 -3.21 15.48
C ILE A 189 0.03 -4.15 16.68
N LEU A 190 -1.08 -4.43 17.37
CA LEU A 190 -1.09 -5.32 18.53
C LEU A 190 -0.83 -6.78 18.14
N THR A 191 -1.31 -7.21 16.96
CA THR A 191 -1.05 -8.55 16.42
C THR A 191 0.42 -8.71 16.02
N LYS A 192 0.99 -7.72 15.32
CA LYS A 192 2.41 -7.70 14.97
C LYS A 192 3.31 -7.64 16.22
N GLY A 193 2.87 -6.90 17.22
CA GLY A 193 3.65 -6.61 18.44
C GLY A 193 4.55 -5.37 18.28
N ILE A 194 4.51 -4.50 19.31
CA ILE A 194 5.19 -3.19 19.28
C ILE A 194 6.69 -3.34 19.12
N GLU A 195 7.31 -4.27 19.81
CA GLU A 195 8.76 -4.49 19.74
C GLU A 195 9.20 -4.99 18.36
N ASN A 196 8.39 -5.85 17.70
CA ASN A 196 8.67 -6.29 16.35
C ASN A 196 8.64 -5.11 15.37
N ILE A 197 7.63 -4.22 15.51
CA ILE A 197 7.53 -3.01 14.67
C ILE A 197 8.74 -2.10 14.91
N LYS A 198 9.10 -1.83 16.17
CA LYS A 198 10.26 -0.98 16.50
C LYS A 198 11.57 -1.53 15.95
N ASN A 199 11.73 -2.86 15.90
CA ASN A 199 12.91 -3.50 15.34
C ASN A 199 12.95 -3.50 13.81
N GLU A 200 11.82 -3.31 13.14
CA GLU A 200 11.72 -3.26 11.68
C GLU A 200 11.82 -1.83 11.12
N ILE A 201 11.45 -0.81 11.89
CA ILE A 201 11.52 0.61 11.51
C ILE A 201 12.94 1.13 11.70
N GLU A 202 13.44 1.94 10.75
CA GLU A 202 14.78 2.56 10.86
C GLU A 202 14.87 3.56 11.99
N ASP A 203 13.89 4.44 12.13
CA ASP A 203 13.79 5.40 13.21
C ASP A 203 12.51 5.18 14.03
N SER A 204 12.67 4.48 15.14
CA SER A 204 11.56 4.20 16.07
C SER A 204 11.07 5.43 16.85
N THR A 205 11.69 6.59 16.67
CA THR A 205 11.23 7.86 17.25
C THR A 205 10.19 8.56 16.40
N GLU A 206 10.12 8.23 15.11
CA GLU A 206 9.09 8.73 14.19
C GLU A 206 7.78 7.93 14.36
N PRO A 207 6.64 8.61 14.51
CA PRO A 207 5.36 7.94 14.62
C PRO A 207 4.90 7.38 13.27
N LEU A 208 4.03 6.36 13.31
CA LEU A 208 3.44 5.76 12.11
C LEU A 208 2.50 6.70 11.34
N ILE A 209 1.95 7.70 12.03
CA ILE A 209 1.15 8.78 11.44
C ILE A 209 1.91 10.09 11.65
N ASP A 210 2.19 10.79 10.55
CA ASP A 210 2.89 12.08 10.59
C ASP A 210 2.13 13.08 11.48
N PRO A 211 2.79 13.68 12.50
CA PRO A 211 2.11 14.53 13.47
C PRO A 211 1.75 15.92 12.94
N VAL A 212 2.25 16.30 11.76
CA VAL A 212 2.02 17.61 11.14
C VAL A 212 0.95 17.52 10.06
N TYR A 213 1.13 16.58 9.13
CA TYR A 213 0.24 16.43 7.97
C TYR A 213 -0.79 15.32 8.13
N GLY A 214 -0.55 14.36 9.03
CA GLY A 214 -1.46 13.25 9.31
C GLY A 214 -1.44 12.13 8.27
N HIS A 215 -0.40 12.06 7.44
CA HIS A 215 -0.22 10.95 6.49
C HIS A 215 0.37 9.72 7.20
N GLY A 216 -0.01 8.53 6.74
CA GLY A 216 0.63 7.31 7.21
C GLY A 216 2.02 7.14 6.61
N SER A 217 2.99 6.68 7.43
CA SER A 217 4.37 6.44 7.02
C SER A 217 4.49 5.28 6.02
N GLN A 218 5.63 5.20 5.31
CA GLN A 218 5.93 4.06 4.45
C GLN A 218 5.97 2.74 5.25
N SER A 219 6.45 2.77 6.48
CA SER A 219 6.46 1.61 7.38
C SER A 219 5.06 1.08 7.67
N LEU A 220 4.09 1.97 7.85
CA LEU A 220 2.69 1.59 8.02
C LEU A 220 2.13 0.94 6.74
N ILE A 221 2.41 1.51 5.57
CA ILE A 221 1.97 0.96 4.29
C ILE A 221 2.58 -0.43 4.08
N ASN A 222 3.89 -0.59 4.31
CA ASN A 222 4.59 -1.87 4.18
C ASN A 222 4.07 -2.92 5.16
N LEU A 223 3.75 -2.54 6.40
CA LEU A 223 3.13 -3.44 7.37
C LEU A 223 1.82 -4.01 6.86
N LEU A 224 0.96 -3.18 6.27
CA LEU A 224 -0.34 -3.60 5.73
C LEU A 224 -0.24 -4.39 4.42
N LEU A 225 0.85 -4.22 3.64
CA LEU A 225 1.08 -4.92 2.39
C LEU A 225 1.85 -6.23 2.53
N THR A 226 2.74 -6.32 3.52
CA THR A 226 3.72 -7.42 3.62
C THR A 226 3.75 -8.10 4.99
N GLY A 227 3.07 -7.53 5.99
CA GLY A 227 3.16 -7.96 7.39
C GLY A 227 4.43 -7.47 8.11
N HIS A 228 5.26 -6.63 7.46
CA HIS A 228 6.50 -6.12 8.01
C HIS A 228 6.54 -4.59 7.95
N ALA A 229 6.87 -3.95 9.08
CA ALA A 229 6.93 -2.50 9.20
C ALA A 229 8.29 -1.91 8.77
N VAL A 230 8.93 -2.48 7.74
CA VAL A 230 10.20 -1.96 7.23
C VAL A 230 10.01 -0.58 6.58
N SER A 231 10.99 0.30 6.73
CA SER A 231 10.91 1.67 6.22
C SER A 231 11.14 1.77 4.71
N ASN A 232 11.77 0.76 4.10
CA ASN A 232 12.23 0.80 2.73
C ASN A 232 11.35 -0.03 1.78
N VAL A 233 11.42 0.31 0.49
CA VAL A 233 10.61 -0.30 -0.58
C VAL A 233 11.44 -1.15 -1.55
N TRP A 234 12.76 -1.28 -1.32
CA TRP A 234 13.64 -2.13 -2.13
C TRP A 234 13.66 -3.59 -1.67
N ASP A 235 14.16 -4.48 -2.53
CA ASP A 235 14.29 -5.90 -2.22
C ASP A 235 15.51 -6.17 -1.35
N GLY A 236 15.31 -6.97 -0.30
CA GLY A 236 16.36 -7.44 0.62
C GLY A 236 16.98 -6.32 1.46
N ASP A 237 17.87 -6.72 2.36
CA ASP A 237 18.56 -5.78 3.25
C ASP A 237 19.76 -5.15 2.57
N ARG A 238 20.13 -3.96 3.00
CA ARG A 238 21.33 -3.25 2.54
C ARG A 238 22.18 -2.82 3.71
N GLU A 239 23.49 -2.79 3.53
CA GLU A 239 24.43 -2.18 4.46
C GLU A 239 24.79 -0.78 3.99
N CYS A 240 24.64 0.20 4.88
CA CYS A 240 25.05 1.57 4.64
C CYS A 240 25.80 2.11 5.88
N SER A 241 27.07 2.46 5.74
CA SER A 241 27.87 3.03 6.82
C SER A 241 27.88 2.21 8.11
N GLY A 242 27.85 0.87 7.99
CA GLY A 242 27.83 -0.05 9.13
C GLY A 242 26.45 -0.24 9.78
N MET A 243 25.41 0.37 9.23
CA MET A 243 24.02 0.13 9.62
C MET A 243 23.35 -0.81 8.62
N LYS A 244 22.56 -1.75 9.14
CA LYS A 244 21.73 -2.63 8.35
C LYS A 244 20.37 -1.98 8.13
N LEU A 245 20.04 -1.70 6.88
CA LEU A 245 18.76 -1.16 6.45
C LEU A 245 17.88 -2.30 5.94
N LEU A 246 16.73 -2.51 6.56
CA LEU A 246 15.83 -3.59 6.23
C LEU A 246 14.98 -3.24 4.99
N GLY A 247 14.80 -4.19 4.09
CA GLY A 247 13.95 -4.07 2.90
C GLY A 247 12.90 -5.16 2.82
N ILE A 248 12.30 -5.34 1.65
CA ILE A 248 11.24 -6.32 1.41
C ILE A 248 11.88 -7.67 1.04
N HIS A 249 11.48 -8.75 1.72
CA HIS A 249 12.11 -10.07 1.57
C HIS A 249 11.31 -11.07 0.74
N LYS A 250 10.03 -10.80 0.49
CA LYS A 250 9.14 -11.72 -0.22
C LYS A 250 8.30 -10.96 -1.24
N GLN A 251 8.00 -11.62 -2.37
CA GLN A 251 7.04 -11.11 -3.33
C GLN A 251 5.71 -10.80 -2.65
N ALA A 252 5.28 -9.56 -2.75
CA ALA A 252 4.04 -9.09 -2.16
C ALA A 252 2.81 -9.68 -2.86
N THR A 253 1.71 -9.79 -2.14
CA THR A 253 0.43 -10.20 -2.72
C THR A 253 -0.14 -9.10 -3.60
N VAL A 254 -0.05 -7.86 -3.12
CA VAL A 254 -0.45 -6.60 -3.77
C VAL A 254 0.79 -5.73 -3.88
N GLY A 255 0.97 -5.08 -5.02
CA GLY A 255 2.15 -4.28 -5.31
C GLY A 255 2.07 -2.84 -4.79
N PHE A 256 3.19 -2.15 -4.96
CA PHE A 256 3.33 -0.74 -4.65
C PHE A 256 4.19 -0.07 -5.72
N LEU A 257 3.69 1.05 -6.25
CA LEU A 257 4.42 1.96 -7.13
C LEU A 257 4.30 3.36 -6.55
N THR A 258 5.29 4.22 -6.76
CA THR A 258 5.25 5.56 -6.22
C THR A 258 5.81 6.61 -7.18
N LEU A 259 5.19 7.78 -7.16
CA LEU A 259 5.68 8.97 -7.84
C LEU A 259 7.08 9.37 -7.35
N MET A 260 7.40 9.08 -6.07
CA MET A 260 8.70 9.38 -5.49
C MET A 260 9.86 8.66 -6.21
N GLU A 261 9.60 7.47 -6.79
CA GLU A 261 10.59 6.78 -7.60
C GLU A 261 10.84 7.53 -8.93
N SER A 262 9.81 8.03 -9.58
CA SER A 262 9.96 8.83 -10.81
C SER A 262 10.73 10.13 -10.57
N LEU A 263 10.65 10.66 -9.34
CA LEU A 263 11.39 11.83 -8.86
C LEU A 263 12.77 11.47 -8.29
N ARG A 264 13.18 10.20 -8.34
CA ARG A 264 14.49 9.67 -7.89
C ARG A 264 14.76 9.77 -6.38
N TYR A 265 13.73 9.87 -5.55
CA TYR A 265 13.89 9.84 -4.09
C TYR A 265 14.04 8.43 -3.53
N CYS A 266 13.48 7.43 -4.20
CA CYS A 266 13.62 6.03 -3.81
C CYS A 266 13.66 5.12 -5.04
N LYS A 267 13.92 3.82 -4.84
CA LYS A 267 13.79 2.78 -5.85
C LYS A 267 12.96 1.64 -5.28
N VAL A 268 11.81 1.38 -5.89
CA VAL A 268 10.95 0.26 -5.51
C VAL A 268 11.53 -1.04 -6.06
N GLY A 269 11.57 -2.07 -5.22
CA GLY A 269 12.07 -3.38 -5.60
C GLY A 269 11.07 -4.21 -6.41
N SER A 270 11.56 -5.31 -6.99
CA SER A 270 10.77 -6.21 -7.83
C SER A 270 9.66 -6.90 -7.06
N TYR A 271 9.84 -7.17 -5.77
CA TYR A 271 8.84 -7.82 -4.92
C TYR A 271 7.55 -7.00 -4.77
N LEU A 272 7.66 -5.67 -4.81
CA LEU A 272 6.52 -4.75 -4.81
C LEU A 272 6.06 -4.38 -6.22
N LYS A 273 6.99 -4.26 -7.20
CA LYS A 273 6.64 -3.94 -8.59
C LYS A 273 5.94 -5.07 -9.32
N SER A 274 6.32 -6.32 -9.02
CA SER A 274 5.77 -7.53 -9.64
C SER A 274 5.09 -8.41 -8.58
N PRO A 275 3.92 -8.00 -8.07
CA PRO A 275 3.19 -8.73 -7.04
C PRO A 275 2.60 -10.03 -7.58
N LYS A 276 1.97 -10.82 -6.70
CA LYS A 276 1.28 -12.06 -7.09
C LYS A 276 -0.01 -11.80 -7.88
N PHE A 277 -0.67 -10.68 -7.63
CA PHE A 277 -1.92 -10.26 -8.29
C PHE A 277 -1.72 -8.92 -8.99
N PRO A 278 -2.38 -8.67 -10.14
CA PRO A 278 -2.25 -7.42 -10.88
C PRO A 278 -3.01 -6.27 -10.21
N ILE A 279 -2.62 -5.98 -8.98
CA ILE A 279 -3.19 -4.94 -8.14
C ILE A 279 -2.03 -4.18 -7.49
N TRP A 280 -2.02 -2.87 -7.61
CA TRP A 280 -0.99 -2.00 -7.03
C TRP A 280 -1.61 -0.85 -6.27
N ILE A 281 -0.97 -0.46 -5.20
CA ILE A 281 -1.18 0.85 -4.61
C ILE A 281 -0.24 1.81 -5.32
N LEU A 282 -0.80 2.91 -5.81
CA LEU A 282 -0.05 4.02 -6.37
C LEU A 282 0.06 5.10 -5.31
N GLY A 283 1.29 5.47 -4.95
CA GLY A 283 1.56 6.46 -3.91
C GLY A 283 2.16 7.75 -4.48
N SER A 284 1.63 8.88 -4.03
CA SER A 284 2.36 10.16 -4.02
C SER A 284 2.88 10.44 -2.61
N GLU A 285 3.40 11.62 -2.38
CA GLU A 285 3.82 12.07 -1.05
C GLU A 285 2.64 12.19 -0.08
N THR A 286 1.44 12.50 -0.58
CA THR A 286 0.29 12.90 0.24
C THR A 286 -0.93 12.00 0.10
N HIS A 287 -0.99 11.15 -0.93
CA HIS A 287 -2.18 10.36 -1.23
C HIS A 287 -1.84 8.97 -1.81
N LEU A 288 -2.72 8.01 -1.54
CA LEU A 288 -2.67 6.66 -2.09
C LEU A 288 -3.96 6.34 -2.83
N THR A 289 -3.82 5.71 -4.00
CA THR A 289 -4.95 5.16 -4.75
C THR A 289 -4.66 3.71 -5.17
N VAL A 290 -5.68 2.98 -5.62
CA VAL A 290 -5.53 1.59 -6.05
C VAL A 290 -5.67 1.49 -7.55
N PHE A 291 -4.67 0.91 -8.19
CA PHE A 291 -4.67 0.52 -9.59
C PHE A 291 -4.77 -1.00 -9.70
N PHE A 292 -5.61 -1.50 -10.59
CA PHE A 292 -5.74 -2.94 -10.81
C PHE A 292 -6.10 -3.25 -12.25
N ALA A 293 -5.76 -4.48 -12.67
CA ALA A 293 -6.06 -5.02 -13.99
C ALA A 293 -6.47 -6.48 -13.88
N LYS A 294 -7.04 -7.04 -14.95
CA LYS A 294 -7.33 -8.48 -15.05
C LYS A 294 -6.21 -9.24 -15.74
N ASP A 295 -5.33 -8.54 -16.45
CA ASP A 295 -4.24 -9.15 -17.21
C ASP A 295 -3.07 -9.53 -16.30
N LEU A 296 -2.85 -10.82 -16.16
CA LEU A 296 -1.74 -11.37 -15.39
C LEU A 296 -0.36 -11.12 -16.04
N ALA A 297 -0.30 -10.77 -17.32
CA ALA A 297 0.96 -10.40 -17.95
C ALA A 297 1.59 -9.15 -17.30
N LEU A 298 0.77 -8.29 -16.71
CA LEU A 298 1.25 -7.08 -16.04
C LEU A 298 2.06 -7.36 -14.75
N VAL A 299 1.94 -8.55 -14.14
CA VAL A 299 2.74 -8.92 -12.96
C VAL A 299 4.07 -9.56 -13.32
N ALA A 300 4.35 -9.78 -14.61
CA ALA A 300 5.62 -10.33 -15.03
C ALA A 300 6.80 -9.52 -14.47
N PRO A 301 7.89 -10.18 -14.07
CA PRO A 301 9.13 -9.51 -13.72
C PRO A 301 9.61 -8.63 -14.88
N GLU A 302 10.36 -7.58 -14.54
CA GLU A 302 11.02 -6.75 -15.54
C GLU A 302 11.89 -7.63 -16.45
N ALA A 303 11.70 -7.53 -17.74
CA ALA A 303 12.51 -8.26 -18.70
C ALA A 303 13.97 -7.73 -18.68
N PRO A 304 14.98 -8.55 -18.98
CA PRO A 304 16.37 -8.09 -19.06
C PRO A 304 16.57 -6.88 -20.00
N SER A 305 15.83 -6.81 -21.08
CA SER A 305 15.85 -5.64 -21.99
C SER A 305 15.24 -4.38 -21.36
N GLU A 306 14.20 -4.52 -20.56
CA GLU A 306 13.59 -3.40 -19.80
C GLU A 306 14.55 -2.91 -18.70
N GLN A 307 15.19 -3.84 -18.00
CA GLN A 307 16.24 -3.54 -17.04
C GLN A 307 17.40 -2.81 -17.71
N ALA A 308 17.86 -3.30 -18.87
CA ALA A 308 18.94 -2.69 -19.64
C ALA A 308 18.59 -1.28 -20.09
N ARG A 309 17.36 -1.05 -20.56
CA ARG A 309 16.85 0.27 -20.92
C ARG A 309 16.86 1.21 -19.72
N ARG A 310 16.36 0.77 -18.59
CA ARG A 310 16.32 1.56 -17.36
C ARG A 310 17.72 1.93 -16.86
N VAL A 311 18.67 0.99 -16.92
CA VAL A 311 20.08 1.26 -16.59
C VAL A 311 20.65 2.27 -17.56
N PHE A 312 20.45 2.09 -18.88
CA PHE A 312 20.93 3.00 -19.91
C PHE A 312 20.41 4.44 -19.67
N GLN A 313 19.12 4.60 -19.33
CA GLN A 313 18.52 5.90 -19.03
C GLN A 313 19.14 6.59 -17.80
N THR A 314 19.75 5.86 -16.86
CA THR A 314 20.47 6.49 -15.73
C THR A 314 21.72 7.24 -16.20
N TYR A 315 22.25 6.89 -17.36
CA TYR A 315 23.40 7.54 -18.01
C TYR A 315 22.97 8.55 -19.11
N ASP A 316 21.67 8.60 -19.44
CA ASP A 316 21.03 9.56 -20.34
C ASP A 316 19.96 10.36 -19.58
N PRO A 317 20.36 11.30 -18.70
CA PRO A 317 19.44 12.02 -17.82
C PRO A 317 18.47 12.96 -18.56
N GLU A 318 18.78 13.31 -19.80
CA GLU A 318 17.96 14.18 -20.67
C GLU A 318 17.00 13.38 -21.59
N ASP A 319 17.06 12.04 -21.49
CA ASP A 319 16.26 11.10 -22.32
C ASP A 319 16.39 11.36 -23.82
N ASN A 320 17.63 11.60 -24.24
CA ASN A 320 17.95 11.86 -25.67
C ASN A 320 17.98 10.57 -26.51
N GLY A 321 17.91 9.40 -25.86
CA GLY A 321 18.00 8.08 -26.48
C GLY A 321 19.43 7.65 -26.84
N PHE A 322 20.45 8.33 -26.33
CA PHE A 322 21.85 7.98 -26.51
C PHE A 322 22.72 8.37 -25.32
N ILE A 323 23.86 7.72 -25.18
CA ILE A 323 24.92 8.07 -24.23
C ILE A 323 26.22 8.35 -24.96
N PRO A 324 27.16 9.14 -24.40
CA PRO A 324 28.53 9.17 -24.85
C PRO A 324 29.16 7.78 -24.88
N ASP A 325 29.98 7.47 -25.87
CA ASP A 325 30.67 6.17 -26.00
C ASP A 325 31.59 5.87 -24.81
N THR A 326 32.06 6.91 -24.12
CA THR A 326 32.88 6.81 -22.91
C THR A 326 32.16 6.18 -21.73
N LEU A 327 30.81 6.24 -21.70
CA LEU A 327 29.98 5.66 -20.64
C LEU A 327 29.53 4.23 -20.92
N LEU A 328 29.87 3.67 -22.10
CA LEU A 328 29.45 2.32 -22.47
C LEU A 328 29.97 1.26 -21.48
N GLU A 329 31.22 1.38 -21.05
CA GLU A 329 31.82 0.45 -20.07
C GLU A 329 31.06 0.46 -18.74
N ASP A 330 30.64 1.62 -18.26
CA ASP A 330 29.92 1.76 -17.01
C ASP A 330 28.50 1.16 -17.10
N VAL A 331 27.83 1.38 -18.23
CA VAL A 331 26.53 0.74 -18.52
C VAL A 331 26.67 -0.78 -18.59
N MET A 332 27.68 -1.28 -19.28
CA MET A 332 27.92 -2.73 -19.38
C MET A 332 28.22 -3.37 -18.01
N LYS A 333 29.02 -2.70 -17.17
CA LYS A 333 29.26 -3.13 -15.77
C LYS A 333 27.99 -3.12 -14.93
N ALA A 334 27.18 -2.09 -15.05
CA ALA A 334 25.93 -1.98 -14.29
C ALA A 334 24.89 -3.05 -14.67
N LEU A 335 25.03 -3.63 -15.88
CA LEU A 335 24.19 -4.72 -16.40
C LEU A 335 24.83 -6.11 -16.25
N ASP A 336 25.99 -6.21 -15.57
CA ASP A 336 26.76 -7.44 -15.42
C ASP A 336 27.13 -8.10 -16.77
N LEU A 337 27.31 -7.25 -17.81
CA LEU A 337 27.80 -7.69 -19.11
C LEU A 337 29.33 -7.76 -19.12
N VAL A 338 29.87 -8.53 -20.08
CA VAL A 338 31.33 -8.58 -20.31
C VAL A 338 31.85 -7.17 -20.55
N SER A 339 32.74 -6.69 -19.69
CA SER A 339 33.25 -5.30 -19.68
C SER A 339 34.79 -5.25 -19.76
N ASP A 340 35.43 -6.25 -20.35
CA ASP A 340 36.87 -6.21 -20.65
C ASP A 340 37.17 -5.06 -21.63
N PRO A 341 38.26 -4.30 -21.43
CA PRO A 341 38.57 -3.15 -22.27
C PRO A 341 38.63 -3.46 -23.79
N GLU A 342 39.15 -4.63 -24.17
CA GLU A 342 39.20 -5.03 -25.57
C GLU A 342 37.79 -5.27 -26.13
N TYR A 343 36.92 -5.92 -25.35
CA TYR A 343 35.54 -6.17 -25.74
C TYR A 343 34.71 -4.89 -25.79
N VAL A 344 34.89 -4.01 -24.80
CA VAL A 344 34.21 -2.69 -24.79
C VAL A 344 34.59 -1.87 -26.03
N ASN A 345 35.87 -1.85 -26.41
CA ASN A 345 36.33 -1.15 -27.63
C ASN A 345 35.75 -1.78 -28.92
N LEU A 346 35.63 -3.10 -28.96
CA LEU A 346 34.95 -3.77 -30.06
C LEU A 346 33.49 -3.37 -30.17
N MET A 347 32.77 -3.32 -29.00
CA MET A 347 31.36 -2.91 -28.96
C MET A 347 31.20 -1.45 -29.31
N LYS A 348 32.08 -0.54 -28.89
CA LYS A 348 32.06 0.87 -29.31
C LYS A 348 32.13 0.96 -30.85
N THR A 349 33.06 0.27 -31.47
CA THR A 349 33.17 0.28 -32.94
C THR A 349 31.93 -0.30 -33.63
N LYS A 350 31.31 -1.31 -33.03
CA LYS A 350 30.15 -1.98 -33.61
C LYS A 350 28.87 -1.13 -33.45
N LEU A 351 28.69 -0.49 -32.32
CA LEU A 351 27.50 0.29 -31.98
C LEU A 351 27.54 1.73 -32.52
N ASP A 352 28.74 2.25 -32.79
CA ASP A 352 29.00 3.55 -33.39
C ASP A 352 29.93 3.41 -34.63
N PRO A 353 29.44 2.82 -35.73
CA PRO A 353 30.28 2.55 -36.92
C PRO A 353 30.70 3.84 -37.64
N GLU A 354 30.01 4.95 -37.41
CA GLU A 354 30.29 6.25 -37.99
C GLU A 354 31.27 7.07 -37.15
N GLY A 355 31.59 6.62 -35.95
CA GLY A 355 32.54 7.29 -35.05
C GLY A 355 32.05 8.63 -34.53
N LEU A 356 30.76 8.75 -34.27
CA LEU A 356 30.12 9.95 -33.75
C LEU A 356 30.39 10.18 -32.25
N GLY A 357 30.94 9.17 -31.56
CA GLY A 357 31.20 9.21 -30.12
C GLY A 357 29.95 9.04 -29.27
N ILE A 358 28.87 8.45 -29.86
CA ILE A 358 27.59 8.21 -29.17
C ILE A 358 27.14 6.77 -29.38
N ILE A 359 26.49 6.22 -28.35
CA ILE A 359 25.85 4.92 -28.40
C ILE A 359 24.32 5.12 -28.30
N LEU A 360 23.61 4.69 -29.33
CA LEU A 360 22.16 4.74 -29.36
C LEU A 360 21.54 3.59 -28.57
N LEU A 361 20.47 3.84 -27.82
CA LEU A 361 19.76 2.84 -27.02
C LEU A 361 19.22 1.67 -27.86
N GLY A 362 18.61 1.94 -29.02
CA GLY A 362 18.06 0.91 -29.90
C GLY A 362 19.11 -0.13 -30.33
N PRO A 363 20.21 0.27 -31.00
CA PRO A 363 21.32 -0.61 -31.36
C PRO A 363 21.93 -1.34 -30.14
N PHE A 364 22.07 -0.68 -28.99
CA PHE A 364 22.55 -1.30 -27.75
C PHE A 364 21.64 -2.46 -27.30
N LEU A 365 20.32 -2.23 -27.23
CA LEU A 365 19.38 -3.28 -26.85
C LEU A 365 19.35 -4.42 -27.87
N GLN A 366 19.43 -4.13 -29.14
CA GLN A 366 19.44 -5.14 -30.20
C GLN A 366 20.68 -6.03 -30.14
N GLU A 367 21.82 -5.47 -29.76
CA GLU A 367 23.07 -6.23 -29.63
C GLU A 367 23.09 -7.16 -28.42
N PHE A 368 22.74 -6.65 -27.26
CA PHE A 368 22.89 -7.39 -25.99
C PHE A 368 21.62 -8.15 -25.58
N PHE A 369 20.46 -7.81 -26.10
CA PHE A 369 19.17 -8.39 -25.72
C PHE A 369 18.26 -8.67 -26.93
N PRO A 370 18.74 -9.36 -27.98
CA PRO A 370 18.05 -9.51 -29.27
C PRO A 370 16.73 -10.29 -29.20
N GLU A 371 16.60 -11.23 -28.26
CA GLU A 371 15.44 -12.14 -28.18
C GLU A 371 14.21 -11.49 -27.53
N GLN A 372 14.35 -10.30 -26.95
CA GLN A 372 13.29 -9.63 -26.21
C GLN A 372 12.67 -8.44 -26.94
N VAL A 373 13.04 -8.22 -28.20
CA VAL A 373 12.34 -7.34 -29.13
C VAL A 373 11.11 -8.05 -29.75
N MET A 374 10.73 -9.21 -29.25
CA MET A 374 9.47 -9.84 -29.59
C MET A 374 8.35 -8.99 -28.99
N TYR A 375 7.69 -8.28 -29.88
CA TYR A 375 6.39 -7.66 -29.62
C TYR A 375 5.51 -8.66 -28.88
N VAL A 376 5.14 -8.37 -27.64
CA VAL A 376 4.00 -9.02 -27.02
C VAL A 376 2.81 -8.53 -27.87
N GLU A 377 2.35 -9.37 -28.79
CA GLU A 377 1.02 -9.27 -29.36
C GLU A 377 -0.01 -9.58 -28.27
N GLY A 378 -0.07 -8.72 -27.28
CA GLY A 378 -1.21 -8.54 -26.44
C GLY A 378 -1.83 -7.25 -26.90
N THR A 379 -3.03 -7.31 -27.37
CA THR A 379 -3.84 -6.23 -27.91
C THR A 379 -3.86 -4.98 -27.01
N ALA A 380 -2.74 -4.28 -26.92
CA ALA A 380 -2.77 -2.85 -26.83
C ALA A 380 -2.99 -2.39 -28.27
N VAL A 381 -4.17 -1.96 -28.58
CA VAL A 381 -4.51 -1.38 -29.89
C VAL A 381 -3.61 -0.18 -30.05
N ILE A 382 -2.46 -0.38 -30.72
CA ILE A 382 -1.70 0.73 -31.30
C ILE A 382 -2.49 1.14 -32.52
N MET A 383 -3.48 2.00 -32.30
CA MET A 383 -4.14 2.71 -33.39
C MET A 383 -3.22 3.81 -33.84
N GLY A 384 -2.73 3.62 -35.07
CA GLY A 384 -2.33 4.57 -36.07
C GLY A 384 -1.71 5.90 -35.65
N PHE A 385 -0.44 6.01 -35.90
CA PHE A 385 0.23 7.28 -36.13
C PHE A 385 -0.54 8.08 -37.18
N GLU A 386 -1.34 9.05 -36.73
CA GLU A 386 -1.69 10.25 -37.47
C GLU A 386 -2.59 11.14 -36.62
N ASP A 387 -2.05 11.68 -35.51
CA ASP A 387 -2.57 12.93 -34.96
C ASP A 387 -1.47 13.68 -34.18
N PRO A 388 -0.96 14.81 -34.69
CA PRO A 388 0.12 15.57 -34.06
C PRO A 388 -0.31 16.41 -32.86
N MET A 389 -1.48 16.16 -32.30
CA MET A 389 -2.03 16.88 -31.13
C MET A 389 -2.38 15.99 -29.92
N LEU A 390 -1.86 14.76 -29.80
CA LEU A 390 -1.88 14.07 -28.53
C LEU A 390 -0.92 14.80 -27.58
N GLN A 391 -1.48 15.69 -26.76
CA GLN A 391 -0.79 16.23 -25.60
C GLN A 391 -0.30 15.03 -24.80
N THR A 392 1.00 14.94 -24.62
CA THR A 392 1.60 13.93 -23.75
C THR A 392 0.96 14.09 -22.37
N ASP A 393 0.18 13.10 -21.96
CA ASP A 393 -0.42 13.06 -20.63
C ASP A 393 0.70 12.90 -19.61
N ASP A 394 1.16 14.00 -19.01
CA ASP A 394 2.21 14.06 -18.01
C ASP A 394 1.62 14.06 -16.60
N THR A 395 0.58 13.25 -16.39
CA THR A 395 -0.07 13.13 -15.09
C THR A 395 0.82 12.42 -14.07
N PRO A 396 0.70 12.74 -12.77
CA PRO A 396 1.38 12.02 -11.70
C PRO A 396 1.14 10.51 -11.74
N ILE A 397 -0.06 10.07 -12.15
CA ILE A 397 -0.40 8.66 -12.31
C ILE A 397 0.44 8.02 -13.41
N LYS A 398 0.52 8.63 -14.60
CA LYS A 398 1.33 8.12 -15.70
C LYS A 398 2.80 7.98 -15.29
N ARG A 399 3.37 9.01 -14.68
CA ARG A 399 4.75 8.96 -14.16
C ARG A 399 4.96 7.84 -13.14
N CYS A 400 4.01 7.63 -12.25
CA CYS A 400 4.04 6.54 -11.29
C CYS A 400 4.01 5.18 -12.00
N LEU A 401 3.13 4.96 -12.98
CA LEU A 401 3.03 3.73 -13.76
C LEU A 401 4.27 3.49 -14.64
N GLN A 402 4.89 4.54 -15.17
CA GLN A 402 6.12 4.46 -15.97
C GLN A 402 7.33 3.96 -15.17
N THR A 403 7.29 3.97 -13.83
CA THR A 403 8.33 3.33 -13.00
C THR A 403 8.37 1.81 -13.17
N LYS A 404 7.26 1.21 -13.63
CA LYS A 404 7.16 -0.22 -13.96
C LYS A 404 7.05 -0.46 -15.46
N TRP A 405 6.23 0.30 -16.16
CA TRP A 405 5.97 0.17 -17.60
C TRP A 405 6.41 1.45 -18.33
N PRO A 406 7.67 1.56 -18.75
CA PRO A 406 8.24 2.83 -19.28
C PRO A 406 7.48 3.43 -20.45
N TYR A 407 6.77 2.60 -21.23
CA TYR A 407 6.03 3.03 -22.44
C TYR A 407 4.51 3.00 -22.25
N VAL A 408 4.03 2.94 -21.01
CA VAL A 408 2.58 2.96 -20.80
C VAL A 408 1.99 4.27 -21.30
N GLU A 409 0.93 4.14 -22.10
CA GLU A 409 0.04 5.25 -22.49
C GLU A 409 -1.30 5.06 -21.81
N LEU A 410 -1.86 6.16 -21.29
CA LEU A 410 -3.15 6.15 -20.60
C LEU A 410 -4.22 6.74 -21.51
N LEU A 411 -5.24 5.94 -21.78
CA LEU A 411 -6.45 6.37 -22.49
C LEU A 411 -7.60 6.34 -21.48
N TRP A 412 -8.09 7.51 -21.13
CA TRP A 412 -9.21 7.62 -20.20
C TRP A 412 -10.52 7.41 -20.91
N THR A 413 -11.33 6.48 -20.45
CA THR A 413 -12.69 6.20 -20.98
C THR A 413 -13.78 6.99 -20.27
N THR A 414 -13.41 7.78 -19.28
CA THR A 414 -14.31 8.65 -18.52
C THR A 414 -13.70 10.04 -18.37
N ASP A 415 -14.54 11.05 -18.16
CA ASP A 415 -14.11 12.44 -17.94
C ASP A 415 -13.45 12.65 -16.54
N ARG A 416 -13.44 11.61 -15.72
CA ARG A 416 -12.84 11.65 -14.39
C ARG A 416 -11.53 10.88 -14.41
N SER A 417 -10.41 11.58 -14.26
CA SER A 417 -9.10 10.97 -13.98
C SER A 417 -8.88 10.90 -12.47
N PRO A 418 -8.36 9.77 -11.95
CA PRO A 418 -7.98 9.70 -10.55
C PRO A 418 -6.83 10.67 -10.25
N SER A 419 -6.78 11.18 -9.03
CA SER A 419 -5.74 12.11 -8.57
C SER A 419 -4.75 11.39 -7.65
N LEU A 420 -3.49 11.79 -7.72
CA LEU A 420 -2.43 11.45 -6.77
C LEU A 420 -1.96 12.69 -5.98
N ASN A 421 -2.74 13.74 -5.96
CA ASN A 421 -2.38 14.99 -5.30
C ASN A 421 -2.65 14.94 -3.80
#